data_55cc564b01c0642808267f570c7abe15
#
_entry.id   55cc564b01c0642808267f570c7abe15
#
_cell.length_a   1.000
_cell.length_b   1.000
_cell.length_c   1.000
_cell.angle_alpha   90.00
_cell.angle_beta   90.00
_cell.angle_gamma   90.00
#
_symmetry.space_group_name_H-M   'P 1'
#
loop_
_entity.id
_entity.type
_entity.pdbx_description
1 polymer ?
#
loop_
_entity_poly.entity_id
_entity_poly.type
_entity_poly.pdbx_seq_one_letter_code
_entity_poly.pdbx_strand_id
1 'polypeptide(L)'
;MARHKIAIIVGSLREASVNRKVARTLCAAGDRVDCSIVEIGDLPLYNPDLDGDDRPAAWIRFRDAVKGADGVLFVTPEYNRSIPGALKNAIDVGSRPYGQSAWAKKPAAIITVSPGAIGGALANHALRQCCVFLDMPVMQQPEAYLGQVGDDKFGDDGLLKDGDLKKLVETIAHAFADWCDIIIGGRDKLLGDSEQQMKNGG
;
A
#
# COMPACT_ATOMS: atom_id res chain seq x y z
N MET A 1 -16.62 -2.15 14.94
CA MET A 1 -16.46 -1.94 13.48
C MET A 1 -15.67 -3.11 12.92
N ALA A 2 -15.91 -3.51 11.67
CA ALA A 2 -15.11 -4.55 11.02
C ALA A 2 -13.66 -4.06 10.84
N ARG A 3 -12.69 -4.97 10.99
CA ARG A 3 -11.28 -4.65 10.71
C ARG A 3 -11.04 -4.84 9.21
N HIS A 4 -10.46 -3.84 8.55
CA HIS A 4 -10.07 -3.94 7.15
C HIS A 4 -8.80 -4.77 7.00
N LYS A 5 -8.77 -5.67 6.04
CA LYS A 5 -7.56 -6.42 5.65
C LYS A 5 -6.68 -5.53 4.78
N ILE A 6 -5.48 -5.22 5.24
CA ILE A 6 -4.57 -4.31 4.56
C ILE A 6 -3.33 -5.05 4.06
N ALA A 7 -3.12 -5.01 2.75
CA ALA A 7 -1.85 -5.43 2.16
C ALA A 7 -0.83 -4.30 2.26
N ILE A 8 0.27 -4.53 2.98
CA ILE A 8 1.38 -3.58 3.04
C ILE A 8 2.46 -3.99 2.04
N ILE A 9 2.79 -3.08 1.14
CA ILE A 9 3.87 -3.26 0.17
C ILE A 9 5.06 -2.41 0.61
N VAL A 10 6.13 -3.07 1.02
CA VAL A 10 7.37 -2.39 1.45
C VAL A 10 8.34 -2.31 0.28
N GLY A 11 8.63 -1.09 -0.19
CA GLY A 11 9.51 -0.85 -1.35
C GLY A 11 11.00 -1.13 -1.11
N SER A 12 11.40 -1.47 0.11
CA SER A 12 12.78 -1.77 0.49
C SER A 12 13.00 -3.25 0.72
N LEU A 13 13.97 -3.83 0.00
CA LEU A 13 14.37 -5.23 0.16
C LEU A 13 15.47 -5.45 1.21
N ARG A 14 15.95 -4.38 1.88
CA ARG A 14 16.95 -4.50 2.92
C ARG A 14 16.40 -5.30 4.11
N GLU A 15 17.19 -6.19 4.67
CA GLU A 15 16.84 -6.95 5.89
C GLU A 15 16.55 -6.00 7.07
N ALA A 16 17.48 -5.07 7.36
CA ALA A 16 17.32 -4.04 8.38
C ALA A 16 16.60 -2.78 7.82
N SER A 17 15.47 -2.96 7.15
CA SER A 17 14.75 -1.85 6.51
C SER A 17 13.99 -0.99 7.51
N VAL A 18 14.33 0.30 7.61
CA VAL A 18 13.55 1.28 8.38
C VAL A 18 12.11 1.42 7.85
N ASN A 19 11.92 1.23 6.54
CA ASN A 19 10.58 1.21 5.94
C ASN A 19 9.73 0.04 6.47
N ARG A 20 10.34 -1.15 6.62
CA ARG A 20 9.67 -2.31 7.20
C ARG A 20 9.36 -2.11 8.69
N LYS A 21 10.24 -1.44 9.44
CA LYS A 21 10.00 -1.09 10.85
C LYS A 21 8.85 -0.09 10.99
N VAL A 22 8.77 0.93 10.13
CA VAL A 22 7.62 1.85 10.07
C VAL A 22 6.33 1.10 9.72
N ALA A 23 6.35 0.20 8.74
CA ALA A 23 5.21 -0.63 8.39
C ALA A 23 4.69 -1.47 9.57
N ARG A 24 5.60 -2.06 10.36
CA ARG A 24 5.23 -2.80 11.59
C ARG A 24 4.62 -1.89 12.65
N THR A 25 5.14 -0.67 12.81
CA THR A 25 4.58 0.31 13.76
C THR A 25 3.16 0.70 13.35
N LEU A 26 2.89 0.91 12.06
CA LEU A 26 1.55 1.15 11.54
C LEU A 26 0.58 0.01 11.88
N CYS A 27 1.02 -1.22 11.67
CA CYS A 27 0.21 -2.40 12.01
C CYS A 27 -0.11 -2.49 13.49
N ALA A 28 0.86 -2.18 14.35
CA ALA A 28 0.68 -2.23 15.80
C ALA A 28 -0.24 -1.12 16.33
N ALA A 29 -0.32 0.01 15.64
CA ALA A 29 -1.14 1.18 16.03
C ALA A 29 -2.61 1.04 15.61
N GLY A 30 -2.91 0.21 14.60
CA GLY A 30 -4.24 0.15 14.00
C GLY A 30 -5.14 -0.92 14.63
N ASP A 31 -6.04 -0.55 15.50
CA ASP A 31 -7.08 -1.43 16.06
C ASP A 31 -8.17 -1.81 15.02
N ARG A 32 -8.34 -0.97 13.97
CA ARG A 32 -9.34 -1.12 12.89
C ARG A 32 -8.78 -1.75 11.61
N VAL A 33 -7.49 -2.09 11.57
CA VAL A 33 -6.84 -2.72 10.43
C VAL A 33 -6.20 -4.04 10.82
N ASP A 34 -6.25 -5.00 9.92
CA ASP A 34 -5.54 -6.28 9.99
C ASP A 34 -4.51 -6.30 8.86
N CYS A 35 -3.26 -6.04 9.21
CA CYS A 35 -2.21 -5.80 8.22
C CYS A 35 -1.38 -7.06 7.95
N SER A 36 -1.06 -7.27 6.69
CA SER A 36 -0.04 -8.24 6.27
C SER A 36 0.97 -7.61 5.33
N ILE A 37 2.27 -7.83 5.59
CA ILE A 37 3.33 -7.41 4.65
C ILE A 37 3.38 -8.44 3.53
N VAL A 38 3.18 -7.99 2.30
CA VAL A 38 3.26 -8.82 1.10
C VAL A 38 4.66 -8.69 0.51
N GLU A 39 5.38 -9.81 0.48
CA GLU A 39 6.76 -9.83 0.00
C GLU A 39 6.84 -9.64 -1.52
N ILE A 40 7.82 -8.83 -1.94
CA ILE A 40 8.05 -8.47 -3.35
C ILE A 40 9.46 -8.81 -3.85
N GLY A 41 10.35 -9.28 -2.95
CA GLY A 41 11.76 -9.47 -3.27
C GLY A 41 12.05 -10.66 -4.19
N ASP A 42 11.13 -11.61 -4.27
CA ASP A 42 11.23 -12.82 -5.09
C ASP A 42 10.41 -12.75 -6.38
N LEU A 43 9.81 -11.58 -6.69
CA LEU A 43 9.05 -11.41 -7.91
C LEU A 43 10.00 -11.31 -9.13
N PRO A 44 10.00 -12.26 -10.07
CA PRO A 44 10.67 -12.07 -11.34
C PRO A 44 10.22 -10.77 -12.02
N LEU A 45 11.11 -10.13 -12.78
CA LEU A 45 10.72 -8.94 -13.55
C LEU A 45 9.55 -9.27 -14.47
N TYR A 46 8.55 -8.38 -14.47
CA TYR A 46 7.38 -8.58 -15.31
C TYR A 46 7.78 -8.63 -16.79
N ASN A 47 7.36 -9.71 -17.42
CA ASN A 47 7.46 -9.91 -18.86
C ASN A 47 6.13 -10.51 -19.36
N PRO A 48 5.42 -9.87 -20.28
CA PRO A 48 4.14 -10.39 -20.80
C PRO A 48 4.26 -11.78 -21.39
N ASP A 49 5.42 -12.18 -21.94
CA ASP A 49 5.64 -13.51 -22.50
C ASP A 49 5.56 -14.62 -21.44
N LEU A 50 5.77 -14.27 -20.17
CA LEU A 50 5.67 -15.19 -19.04
C LEU A 50 4.30 -15.19 -18.36
N ASP A 51 3.37 -14.34 -18.77
CA ASP A 51 2.05 -14.19 -18.12
C ASP A 51 0.97 -15.06 -18.80
N GLY A 52 1.35 -16.24 -19.27
CA GLY A 52 0.49 -17.28 -19.80
C GLY A 52 0.01 -18.27 -18.75
N ASP A 53 -0.24 -19.51 -19.19
CA ASP A 53 -0.73 -20.59 -18.31
C ASP A 53 0.35 -21.01 -17.28
N ASP A 54 1.63 -20.98 -17.66
CA ASP A 54 2.78 -21.33 -16.81
C ASP A 54 3.41 -20.12 -16.13
N ARG A 55 2.61 -19.11 -15.78
CA ARG A 55 3.10 -17.89 -15.12
C ARG A 55 3.81 -18.18 -13.79
N PRO A 56 4.80 -17.37 -13.38
CA PRO A 56 5.54 -17.56 -12.14
C PRO A 56 4.63 -17.64 -10.90
N ALA A 57 4.82 -18.66 -10.07
CA ALA A 57 4.03 -18.85 -8.84
C ALA A 57 4.11 -17.64 -7.89
N ALA A 58 5.24 -16.94 -7.87
CA ALA A 58 5.40 -15.71 -7.09
C ALA A 58 4.43 -14.60 -7.53
N TRP A 59 4.14 -14.49 -8.84
CA TRP A 59 3.15 -13.52 -9.35
C TRP A 59 1.73 -13.88 -8.94
N ILE A 60 1.38 -15.17 -8.99
CA ILE A 60 0.07 -15.67 -8.55
C ILE A 60 -0.12 -15.34 -7.06
N ARG A 61 0.81 -15.78 -6.22
CA ARG A 61 0.79 -15.50 -4.77
C ARG A 61 0.64 -14.01 -4.48
N PHE A 62 1.43 -13.16 -5.15
CA PHE A 62 1.39 -11.72 -4.95
C PHE A 62 0.03 -11.12 -5.34
N ARG A 63 -0.46 -11.45 -6.54
CA ARG A 63 -1.77 -10.97 -7.04
C ARG A 63 -2.90 -11.41 -6.11
N ASP A 64 -2.89 -12.64 -5.64
CA ASP A 64 -3.92 -13.17 -4.75
C ASP A 64 -3.89 -12.48 -3.39
N ALA A 65 -2.70 -12.23 -2.83
CA ALA A 65 -2.54 -11.48 -1.59
C ALA A 65 -3.10 -10.05 -1.69
N VAL A 66 -2.81 -9.36 -2.79
CA VAL A 66 -3.34 -8.00 -3.04
C VAL A 66 -4.84 -8.04 -3.30
N LYS A 67 -5.34 -8.99 -4.11
CA LYS A 67 -6.79 -9.13 -4.37
C LYS A 67 -7.58 -9.41 -3.10
N GLY A 68 -7.05 -10.23 -2.20
CA GLY A 68 -7.70 -10.59 -0.93
C GLY A 68 -7.71 -9.49 0.13
N ALA A 69 -7.02 -8.38 -0.10
CA ALA A 69 -7.01 -7.24 0.79
C ALA A 69 -8.12 -6.23 0.46
N ASP A 70 -8.62 -5.54 1.47
CA ASP A 70 -9.61 -4.46 1.34
C ASP A 70 -8.95 -3.14 0.91
N GLY A 71 -7.70 -2.91 1.33
CA GLY A 71 -6.90 -1.72 1.02
C GLY A 71 -5.42 -2.03 0.91
N VAL A 72 -4.66 -1.06 0.38
CA VAL A 72 -3.21 -1.19 0.17
C VAL A 72 -2.47 -0.03 0.80
N LEU A 73 -1.43 -0.34 1.54
CA LEU A 73 -0.56 0.64 2.15
C LEU A 73 0.86 0.46 1.61
N PHE A 74 1.37 1.48 0.93
CA PHE A 74 2.73 1.49 0.42
C PHE A 74 3.66 2.17 1.41
N VAL A 75 4.77 1.51 1.79
CA VAL A 75 5.83 2.08 2.63
C VAL A 75 7.14 1.95 1.88
N THR A 76 7.69 3.04 1.36
CA THR A 76 8.79 2.96 0.41
C THR A 76 9.88 4.01 0.65
N PRO A 77 11.15 3.68 0.40
CA PRO A 77 12.20 4.68 0.25
C PRO A 77 12.12 5.35 -1.12
N GLU A 78 12.92 6.39 -1.28
CA GLU A 78 13.20 7.02 -2.58
C GLU A 78 14.55 6.54 -3.11
N TYR A 79 14.57 6.02 -4.35
CA TYR A 79 15.80 5.70 -5.07
C TYR A 79 15.88 6.54 -6.34
N ASN A 80 16.94 7.32 -6.48
CA ASN A 80 17.18 8.12 -7.67
C ASN A 80 15.98 9.01 -8.07
N ARG A 81 15.37 9.67 -7.08
CA ARG A 81 14.21 10.56 -7.27
C ARG A 81 12.92 9.87 -7.72
N SER A 82 12.82 8.56 -7.53
CA SER A 82 11.63 7.77 -7.87
C SER A 82 11.44 6.62 -6.90
N ILE A 83 10.48 5.75 -7.19
CA ILE A 83 10.25 4.51 -6.44
C ILE A 83 11.33 3.49 -6.76
N PRO A 84 11.67 2.58 -5.81
CA PRO A 84 12.59 1.47 -6.08
C PRO A 84 12.11 0.56 -7.21
N GLY A 85 13.05 0.01 -7.98
CA GLY A 85 12.73 -0.90 -9.08
C GLY A 85 11.92 -2.13 -8.66
N ALA A 86 12.18 -2.68 -7.47
CA ALA A 86 11.41 -3.80 -6.93
C ALA A 86 9.94 -3.43 -6.69
N LEU A 87 9.68 -2.21 -6.18
CA LEU A 87 8.30 -1.73 -5.99
C LEU A 87 7.63 -1.49 -7.35
N LYS A 88 8.34 -0.89 -8.31
CA LYS A 88 7.78 -0.69 -9.66
C LYS A 88 7.44 -2.04 -10.31
N ASN A 89 8.31 -3.04 -10.19
CA ASN A 89 8.04 -4.38 -10.67
C ASN A 89 6.77 -5.00 -10.02
N ALA A 90 6.62 -4.87 -8.71
CA ALA A 90 5.44 -5.35 -8.00
C ALA A 90 4.15 -4.67 -8.52
N ILE A 91 4.21 -3.36 -8.80
CA ILE A 91 3.10 -2.61 -9.39
C ILE A 91 2.75 -3.17 -10.77
N ASP A 92 3.75 -3.42 -11.61
CA ASP A 92 3.54 -3.95 -12.96
C ASP A 92 2.97 -5.37 -12.93
N VAL A 93 3.50 -6.25 -12.10
CA VAL A 93 2.98 -7.61 -11.88
C VAL A 93 1.51 -7.57 -11.43
N GLY A 94 1.18 -6.76 -10.43
CA GLY A 94 -0.18 -6.67 -9.88
C GLY A 94 -1.20 -6.03 -10.83
N SER A 95 -0.74 -5.26 -11.83
CA SER A 95 -1.59 -4.59 -12.82
C SER A 95 -2.07 -5.51 -13.96
N ARG A 96 -1.58 -6.74 -14.01
CA ARG A 96 -1.83 -7.68 -15.11
C ARG A 96 -2.48 -8.98 -14.61
N PRO A 97 -3.13 -9.74 -15.51
CA PRO A 97 -3.45 -9.45 -16.93
C PRO A 97 -4.33 -8.21 -17.10
N TYR A 98 -4.33 -7.61 -18.29
CA TYR A 98 -5.17 -6.45 -18.57
C TYR A 98 -6.66 -6.74 -18.28
N GLY A 99 -7.35 -5.79 -17.64
CA GLY A 99 -8.72 -5.95 -17.16
C GLY A 99 -8.87 -6.75 -15.86
N GLN A 100 -7.79 -7.32 -15.30
CA GLN A 100 -7.81 -8.10 -14.05
C GLN A 100 -6.83 -7.55 -13.00
N SER A 101 -6.58 -6.24 -13.03
CA SER A 101 -5.68 -5.57 -12.08
C SER A 101 -6.06 -5.87 -10.62
N ALA A 102 -5.09 -6.32 -9.83
CA ALA A 102 -5.29 -6.54 -8.40
C ALA A 102 -5.43 -5.23 -7.62
N TRP A 103 -5.07 -4.11 -8.23
CA TRP A 103 -5.04 -2.77 -7.63
C TRP A 103 -6.36 -2.02 -7.74
N ALA A 104 -7.11 -2.24 -8.82
CA ALA A 104 -8.24 -1.40 -9.20
C ALA A 104 -9.26 -1.22 -8.06
N LYS A 105 -9.65 0.04 -7.83
CA LYS A 105 -10.66 0.48 -6.85
C LYS A 105 -10.31 0.23 -5.38
N LYS A 106 -9.09 -0.21 -5.07
CA LYS A 106 -8.65 -0.38 -3.68
C LYS A 106 -8.24 0.97 -3.08
N PRO A 107 -8.77 1.34 -1.90
CA PRO A 107 -8.24 2.47 -1.16
C PRO A 107 -6.75 2.26 -0.88
N ALA A 108 -5.97 3.30 -1.09
CA ALA A 108 -4.53 3.25 -0.89
C ALA A 108 -4.02 4.40 -0.02
N ALA A 109 -2.92 4.18 0.69
CA ALA A 109 -2.12 5.23 1.29
C ALA A 109 -0.64 5.03 0.95
N ILE A 110 0.11 6.13 0.89
CA ILE A 110 1.52 6.13 0.53
C ILE A 110 2.32 6.83 1.62
N ILE A 111 3.29 6.12 2.18
CA ILE A 111 4.22 6.62 3.17
C ILE A 111 5.62 6.46 2.59
N THR A 112 6.34 7.55 2.51
CA THR A 112 7.76 7.50 2.13
C THR A 112 8.65 7.74 3.33
N VAL A 113 9.72 6.96 3.44
CA VAL A 113 10.62 6.99 4.59
C VAL A 113 12.06 7.08 4.11
N SER A 114 12.78 8.09 4.58
CA SER A 114 14.17 8.34 4.17
C SER A 114 15.01 8.86 5.34
N PRO A 115 16.31 8.54 5.40
CA PRO A 115 17.24 9.23 6.30
C PRO A 115 17.48 10.69 5.88
N GLY A 116 17.19 11.06 4.64
CA GLY A 116 17.29 12.44 4.15
C GLY A 116 16.11 13.30 4.59
N ALA A 117 16.34 14.63 4.66
CA ALA A 117 15.35 15.58 5.17
C ALA A 117 14.06 15.66 4.34
N ILE A 118 14.13 15.41 3.02
CA ILE A 118 12.98 15.51 2.09
C ILE A 118 11.96 14.37 2.29
N GLY A 119 12.32 13.31 3.03
CA GLY A 119 11.40 12.23 3.36
C GLY A 119 10.91 11.38 2.18
N GLY A 120 11.58 11.45 1.01
CA GLY A 120 11.18 10.68 -0.16
C GLY A 120 9.98 11.26 -0.93
N ALA A 121 9.80 12.57 -0.91
CA ALA A 121 8.66 13.25 -1.52
C ALA A 121 8.51 12.95 -3.01
N LEU A 122 9.61 12.83 -3.78
CA LEU A 122 9.54 12.56 -5.21
C LEU A 122 9.06 11.13 -5.50
N ALA A 123 9.46 10.15 -4.69
CA ALA A 123 8.95 8.79 -4.77
C ALA A 123 7.45 8.74 -4.44
N ASN A 124 6.99 9.51 -3.45
CA ASN A 124 5.56 9.61 -3.13
C ASN A 124 4.76 10.09 -4.34
N HIS A 125 5.19 11.20 -4.96
CA HIS A 125 4.52 11.75 -6.13
C HIS A 125 4.58 10.81 -7.35
N ALA A 126 5.71 10.15 -7.59
CA ALA A 126 5.83 9.16 -8.66
C ALA A 126 4.85 7.99 -8.45
N LEU A 127 4.70 7.53 -7.21
CA LEU A 127 3.77 6.44 -6.88
C LEU A 127 2.30 6.88 -7.02
N ARG A 128 1.96 8.11 -6.65
CA ARG A 128 0.61 8.66 -6.86
C ARG A 128 0.20 8.64 -8.33
N GLN A 129 1.12 8.95 -9.25
CA GLN A 129 0.86 8.86 -10.70
C GLN A 129 0.56 7.41 -11.13
N CYS A 130 1.29 6.42 -10.59
CA CYS A 130 0.99 5.01 -10.83
C CYS A 130 -0.42 4.65 -10.33
N CYS A 131 -0.78 5.09 -9.12
CA CYS A 131 -2.09 4.81 -8.53
C CYS A 131 -3.24 5.43 -9.32
N VAL A 132 -3.05 6.62 -9.92
CA VAL A 132 -4.06 7.25 -10.81
C VAL A 132 -4.36 6.34 -12.00
N PHE A 133 -3.31 5.82 -12.67
CA PHE A 133 -3.50 4.91 -13.80
C PHE A 133 -4.15 3.58 -13.38
N LEU A 134 -3.87 3.12 -12.16
CA LEU A 134 -4.37 1.85 -11.62
C LEU A 134 -5.79 1.93 -11.05
N ASP A 135 -6.45 3.09 -11.14
CA ASP A 135 -7.77 3.34 -10.55
C ASP A 135 -7.81 3.08 -9.03
N MET A 136 -6.76 3.52 -8.33
CA MET A 136 -6.66 3.42 -6.88
C MET A 136 -6.99 4.77 -6.22
N PRO A 137 -8.05 4.88 -5.40
CA PRO A 137 -8.32 6.09 -4.63
C PRO A 137 -7.28 6.24 -3.51
N VAL A 138 -6.33 7.15 -3.70
CA VAL A 138 -5.23 7.40 -2.74
C VAL A 138 -5.66 8.41 -1.69
N MET A 139 -5.46 8.07 -0.42
CA MET A 139 -5.62 9.00 0.71
C MET A 139 -4.73 10.23 0.51
N GLN A 140 -5.31 11.42 0.63
CA GLN A 140 -4.61 12.68 0.36
C GLN A 140 -3.99 13.26 1.63
N GLN A 141 -4.69 13.15 2.76
CA GLN A 141 -4.23 13.67 4.05
C GLN A 141 -4.39 12.61 5.15
N PRO A 142 -3.41 12.57 6.10
CA PRO A 142 -2.18 13.38 6.12
C PRO A 142 -1.18 12.92 5.06
N GLU A 143 -0.42 13.85 4.48
CA GLU A 143 0.74 13.50 3.65
C GLU A 143 1.85 12.91 4.53
N ALA A 144 2.52 11.89 4.04
CA ALA A 144 3.48 11.12 4.81
C ALA A 144 4.86 11.07 4.13
N TYR A 145 5.65 12.10 4.34
CA TYR A 145 7.05 12.23 3.92
C TYR A 145 7.94 12.17 5.16
N LEU A 146 8.28 10.95 5.61
CA LEU A 146 9.01 10.75 6.85
C LEU A 146 10.52 10.91 6.61
N GLY A 147 11.01 12.13 6.79
CA GLY A 147 12.43 12.45 6.69
C GLY A 147 13.17 12.22 7.99
N GLN A 148 14.53 12.14 7.90
CA GLN A 148 15.44 11.98 9.03
C GLN A 148 15.13 10.75 9.89
N VAL A 149 14.66 9.67 9.25
CA VAL A 149 14.35 8.41 9.94
C VAL A 149 15.51 7.44 9.79
N GLY A 150 16.29 7.31 10.84
CA GLY A 150 17.38 6.32 10.99
C GLY A 150 17.01 5.22 11.98
N ASP A 151 17.92 4.26 12.16
CA ASP A 151 17.75 3.15 13.10
C ASP A 151 17.62 3.61 14.56
N ASP A 152 18.17 4.76 14.91
CA ASP A 152 18.08 5.41 16.24
C ASP A 152 16.64 5.71 16.67
N LYS A 153 15.70 5.78 15.74
CA LYS A 153 14.28 6.05 16.02
C LYS A 153 13.51 4.82 16.52
N PHE A 154 14.10 3.63 16.47
CA PHE A 154 13.42 2.38 16.80
C PHE A 154 13.95 1.78 18.11
N GLY A 155 13.06 1.11 18.85
CA GLY A 155 13.40 0.31 20.00
C GLY A 155 13.93 -1.09 19.65
N ASP A 156 14.26 -1.88 20.66
CA ASP A 156 14.75 -3.26 20.52
C ASP A 156 13.66 -4.18 19.95
N ASP A 157 12.39 -3.81 20.13
CA ASP A 157 11.22 -4.49 19.51
C ASP A 157 11.05 -4.20 18.01
N GLY A 158 11.87 -3.29 17.48
CA GLY A 158 11.83 -2.85 16.09
C GLY A 158 10.68 -1.90 15.76
N LEU A 159 9.95 -1.39 16.75
CA LEU A 159 8.90 -0.37 16.58
C LEU A 159 9.47 1.03 16.86
N LEU A 160 8.77 2.05 16.37
CA LEU A 160 9.13 3.44 16.67
C LEU A 160 9.05 3.71 18.18
N LYS A 161 10.09 4.37 18.71
CA LYS A 161 10.09 4.88 20.06
C LYS A 161 9.03 5.94 20.23
N ASP A 162 8.55 6.11 21.46
CA ASP A 162 7.60 7.17 21.81
C ASP A 162 8.11 8.56 21.39
N GLY A 163 7.23 9.35 20.83
CA GLY A 163 7.54 10.68 20.33
C GLY A 163 6.64 11.10 19.17
N ASP A 164 6.94 12.24 18.58
CA ASP A 164 6.08 12.85 17.56
C ASP A 164 6.02 12.01 16.26
N LEU A 165 7.12 11.34 15.90
CA LEU A 165 7.14 10.48 14.73
C LEU A 165 6.19 9.27 14.88
N LYS A 166 6.18 8.64 16.06
CA LYS A 166 5.25 7.53 16.35
C LYS A 166 3.81 8.01 16.33
N LYS A 167 3.51 9.14 16.98
CA LYS A 167 2.16 9.75 16.96
C LYS A 167 1.69 10.06 15.54
N LEU A 168 2.59 10.57 14.69
CA LEU A 168 2.25 10.82 13.28
C LEU A 168 1.91 9.52 12.55
N VAL A 169 2.71 8.47 12.75
CA VAL A 169 2.48 7.15 12.14
C VAL A 169 1.15 6.54 12.62
N GLU A 170 0.83 6.67 13.90
CA GLU A 170 -0.46 6.28 14.48
C GLU A 170 -1.63 7.07 13.87
N THR A 171 -1.48 8.39 13.74
CA THR A 171 -2.47 9.25 13.07
C THR A 171 -2.72 8.82 11.63
N ILE A 172 -1.67 8.48 10.87
CA ILE A 172 -1.78 7.97 9.50
C ILE A 172 -2.53 6.63 9.47
N ALA A 173 -2.26 5.72 10.41
CA ALA A 173 -2.94 4.43 10.49
C ALA A 173 -4.47 4.61 10.71
N HIS A 174 -4.87 5.49 11.63
CA HIS A 174 -6.28 5.78 11.87
C HIS A 174 -6.94 6.48 10.68
N ALA A 175 -6.28 7.48 10.10
CA ALA A 175 -6.81 8.19 8.91
C ALA A 175 -6.98 7.24 7.72
N PHE A 176 -6.07 6.26 7.56
CA PHE A 176 -6.20 5.26 6.50
C PHE A 176 -7.38 4.31 6.74
N ALA A 177 -7.64 3.92 7.98
CA ALA A 177 -8.84 3.14 8.30
C ALA A 177 -10.13 3.92 7.97
N ASP A 178 -10.20 5.21 8.31
CA ASP A 178 -11.32 6.09 7.94
C ASP A 178 -11.45 6.21 6.41
N TRP A 179 -10.33 6.32 5.69
CA TRP A 179 -10.33 6.35 4.23
C TRP A 179 -10.88 5.06 3.62
N CYS A 180 -10.51 3.90 4.17
CA CYS A 180 -11.07 2.61 3.76
C CYS A 180 -12.60 2.57 3.98
N ASP A 181 -13.10 3.01 5.12
CA ASP A 181 -14.54 3.07 5.40
C ASP A 181 -15.28 3.94 4.38
N ILE A 182 -14.74 5.12 4.06
CA ILE A 182 -15.34 6.07 3.10
C ILE A 182 -15.40 5.44 1.70
N ILE A 183 -14.30 4.90 1.21
CA ILE A 183 -14.21 4.39 -0.16
C ILE A 183 -15.01 3.10 -0.34
N ILE A 184 -14.90 2.17 0.59
CA ILE A 184 -15.61 0.88 0.51
C ILE A 184 -17.11 1.10 0.73
N GLY A 185 -17.49 1.83 1.78
CA GLY A 185 -18.90 2.12 2.07
C GLY A 185 -19.59 2.95 0.99
N GLY A 186 -18.88 3.91 0.38
CA GLY A 186 -19.40 4.69 -0.75
C GLY A 186 -19.65 3.83 -1.99
N ARG A 187 -18.70 2.92 -2.30
CA ARG A 187 -18.83 1.98 -3.41
C ARG A 187 -20.01 1.02 -3.21
N ASP A 188 -20.13 0.45 -2.03
CA ASP A 188 -21.17 -0.53 -1.72
C ASP A 188 -22.57 0.10 -1.79
N LYS A 189 -22.71 1.36 -1.36
CA LYS A 189 -23.94 2.14 -1.51
C LYS A 189 -24.31 2.33 -2.99
N LEU A 190 -23.37 2.75 -3.84
CA LEU A 190 -23.61 2.97 -5.26
C LEU A 190 -24.03 1.68 -5.97
N LEU A 191 -23.44 0.53 -5.61
CA LEU A 191 -23.82 -0.77 -6.18
C LEU A 191 -25.22 -1.19 -5.73
N GLY A 192 -25.56 -1.00 -4.45
CA GLY A 192 -26.90 -1.28 -3.92
C GLY A 192 -27.98 -0.44 -4.56
N ASP A 193 -27.74 0.86 -4.76
CA ASP A 193 -28.67 1.76 -5.45
C ASP A 193 -28.90 1.35 -6.91
N SER A 194 -27.84 0.89 -7.62
CA SER A 194 -27.94 0.41 -9.01
C SER A 194 -28.76 -0.88 -9.12
N GLU A 195 -28.58 -1.83 -8.21
CA GLU A 195 -29.40 -3.06 -8.17
C GLU A 195 -30.86 -2.79 -7.87
N GLN A 196 -31.14 -1.83 -6.98
CA GLN A 196 -32.50 -1.43 -6.64
C GLN A 196 -33.23 -0.75 -7.82
N GLN A 197 -32.51 0.08 -8.59
CA GLN A 197 -33.05 0.71 -9.78
C GLN A 197 -33.37 -0.31 -10.88
N MET A 198 -32.51 -1.32 -11.09
CA MET A 198 -32.77 -2.39 -12.05
C MET A 198 -33.99 -3.26 -11.67
N LYS A 199 -34.25 -3.47 -10.37
CA LYS A 199 -35.43 -4.20 -9.88
C LYS A 199 -36.72 -3.43 -9.99
N ASN A 200 -36.67 -2.09 -9.93
CA ASN A 200 -37.85 -1.22 -9.96
C ASN A 200 -38.19 -0.72 -11.37
N GLY A 201 -37.34 -0.95 -12.36
CA GLY A 201 -37.51 -0.48 -13.75
C GLY A 201 -37.90 -1.57 -14.76
N GLY A 202 -38.18 -2.76 -14.29
CA GLY A 202 -38.77 -3.89 -15.06
C GLY A 202 -40.21 -4.11 -14.63
#